data_81b3401304a193c11cee9edbd00e12b1
#
_entry.id   81b3401304a193c11cee9edbd00e12b1
#
_cell.length_a   1.000
_cell.length_b   1.000
_cell.length_c   1.000
_cell.angle_alpha   90.00
_cell.angle_beta   90.00
_cell.angle_gamma   90.00
#
_symmetry.space_group_name_H-M   'P 1'
#
loop_
_entity.id
_entity.type
_entity.pdbx_description
1 polymer ?
#
loop_
_entity_poly.entity_id
_entity_poly.type
_entity_poly.pdbx_seq_one_letter_code
_entity_poly.pdbx_strand_id
1 'polypeptide(L)'
;MSQLRFTTLVEAPLTVAFDVARALGRPWPVPLEEVVSVRPTRDVYAVGPGRGWRWLTHSRRFTATGAGTLVEEQVDWATALPRPLGRVVDPLLRRRVRRAMRAHLDGYAAAAARRALDVVQVVGAALVDGDRVLVAQRSGGSYDGCWEFPGGKVEPGEEELAALVREIGEELGVVVVPQGFLGEVVLDGVVAGGLPGGSTLRVWGARTVPGAEVTAHEHSELRWLTAAELESLDWIPADRPLLPAVRVLLARL
;
A
#
# COMPACT_ATOMS: atom_id res chain seq x y z
N MET A 1 -7.69 -23.43 21.92
CA MET A 1 -7.13 -22.42 21.01
C MET A 1 -8.25 -21.97 20.12
N SER A 2 -8.50 -20.69 20.03
CA SER A 2 -9.55 -20.07 19.22
C SER A 2 -8.94 -19.08 18.24
N GLN A 3 -9.51 -19.01 17.04
CA GLN A 3 -9.06 -18.12 15.96
C GLN A 3 -10.27 -17.44 15.31
N LEU A 4 -10.11 -16.18 14.98
CA LEU A 4 -11.01 -15.42 14.12
C LEU A 4 -10.19 -14.70 13.05
N ARG A 5 -10.76 -14.60 11.85
CA ARG A 5 -10.21 -13.83 10.74
C ARG A 5 -11.24 -12.84 10.24
N PHE A 6 -10.75 -11.69 9.82
CA PHE A 6 -11.54 -10.60 9.27
C PHE A 6 -10.80 -10.07 8.05
N THR A 7 -11.56 -9.60 7.08
CA THR A 7 -11.04 -8.95 5.88
C THR A 7 -11.87 -7.70 5.64
N THR A 8 -11.20 -6.60 5.39
CA THR A 8 -11.83 -5.30 5.14
C THR A 8 -11.10 -4.61 4.00
N LEU A 9 -11.82 -4.13 3.00
CA LEU A 9 -11.29 -3.20 2.02
C LEU A 9 -11.43 -1.78 2.58
N VAL A 10 -10.36 -1.03 2.54
CA VAL A 10 -10.26 0.34 3.03
C VAL A 10 -9.92 1.24 1.86
N GLU A 11 -10.76 2.23 1.57
CA GLU A 11 -10.56 3.21 0.50
C GLU A 11 -9.52 4.25 0.93
N ALA A 12 -8.28 3.80 1.06
CA ALA A 12 -7.13 4.62 1.43
C ALA A 12 -5.84 3.99 0.90
N PRO A 13 -4.80 4.81 0.62
CA PRO A 13 -3.46 4.33 0.33
C PRO A 13 -2.91 3.44 1.45
N LEU A 14 -2.00 2.54 1.10
CA LEU A 14 -1.45 1.51 1.98
C LEU A 14 -0.88 2.11 3.29
N THR A 15 -0.07 3.16 3.18
CA THR A 15 0.54 3.83 4.33
C THR A 15 -0.50 4.53 5.20
N VAL A 16 -1.49 5.22 4.60
CA VAL A 16 -2.60 5.85 5.33
C VAL A 16 -3.41 4.81 6.10
N ALA A 17 -3.77 3.70 5.45
CA ALA A 17 -4.49 2.61 6.08
C ALA A 17 -3.71 2.03 7.27
N PHE A 18 -2.40 1.79 7.10
CA PHE A 18 -1.55 1.28 8.17
C PHE A 18 -1.43 2.24 9.36
N ASP A 19 -1.15 3.52 9.10
CA ASP A 19 -0.93 4.51 10.14
C ASP A 19 -2.22 4.80 10.94
N VAL A 20 -3.37 4.91 10.26
CA VAL A 20 -4.68 5.07 10.92
C VAL A 20 -5.02 3.85 11.76
N ALA A 21 -4.76 2.62 11.28
CA ALA A 21 -4.98 1.42 12.05
C ALA A 21 -4.13 1.38 13.32
N ARG A 22 -2.91 1.92 13.29
CA ARG A 22 -2.04 2.04 14.48
C ARG A 22 -2.53 3.12 15.43
N ALA A 23 -2.92 4.28 14.93
CA ALA A 23 -3.41 5.40 15.73
C ALA A 23 -4.71 5.06 16.47
N LEU A 24 -5.63 4.33 15.85
CA LEU A 24 -6.86 3.87 16.50
C LEU A 24 -6.63 2.75 17.52
N GLY A 25 -5.46 2.12 17.50
CA GLY A 25 -5.15 1.02 18.40
C GLY A 25 -5.94 -0.26 18.10
N ARG A 26 -6.37 -0.96 19.15
CA ARG A 26 -7.03 -2.26 19.06
C ARG A 26 -8.16 -2.39 20.07
N PRO A 27 -9.26 -3.10 19.74
CA PRO A 27 -10.45 -3.18 20.58
C PRO A 27 -10.29 -4.20 21.74
N TRP A 28 -9.12 -4.23 22.39
CA TRP A 28 -8.83 -5.17 23.48
C TRP A 28 -8.86 -4.46 24.83
N PRO A 29 -9.45 -5.08 25.85
CA PRO A 29 -9.48 -4.52 27.21
C PRO A 29 -8.14 -4.65 27.93
N VAL A 30 -7.12 -5.20 27.28
CA VAL A 30 -5.77 -5.38 27.82
C VAL A 30 -4.77 -4.76 26.86
N PRO A 31 -3.70 -4.14 27.36
CA PRO A 31 -2.63 -3.66 26.50
C PRO A 31 -1.92 -4.84 25.85
N LEU A 32 -1.64 -4.71 24.56
CA LEU A 32 -0.83 -5.65 23.81
C LEU A 32 0.52 -5.02 23.50
N GLU A 33 1.57 -5.83 23.51
CA GLU A 33 2.93 -5.42 23.13
C GLU A 33 3.14 -5.64 21.63
N GLU A 34 3.81 -4.69 20.98
CA GLU A 34 4.22 -4.86 19.58
C GLU A 34 5.34 -5.88 19.48
N VAL A 35 5.11 -6.93 18.70
CA VAL A 35 6.07 -8.04 18.47
C VAL A 35 6.70 -7.93 17.09
N VAL A 36 5.93 -7.48 16.09
CA VAL A 36 6.39 -7.29 14.72
C VAL A 36 5.80 -5.98 14.20
N SER A 37 6.64 -5.19 13.53
CA SER A 37 6.21 -4.02 12.76
C SER A 37 7.03 -3.93 11.48
N VAL A 38 6.35 -4.09 10.36
CA VAL A 38 6.91 -3.92 9.00
C VAL A 38 6.00 -2.93 8.28
N ARG A 39 6.29 -1.64 8.45
CA ARG A 39 5.51 -0.57 7.80
C ARG A 39 5.75 -0.60 6.28
N PRO A 40 4.71 -0.43 5.47
CA PRO A 40 3.29 -0.30 5.81
C PRO A 40 2.50 -1.61 5.63
N THR A 41 3.13 -2.78 5.68
CA THR A 41 2.55 -4.05 5.21
C THR A 41 2.07 -4.99 6.32
N ARG A 42 2.64 -4.89 7.53
CA ARG A 42 2.33 -5.87 8.57
C ARG A 42 2.61 -5.35 9.98
N ASP A 43 1.73 -5.68 10.93
CA ASP A 43 2.05 -5.61 12.34
C ASP A 43 1.47 -6.82 13.11
N VAL A 44 2.10 -7.14 14.23
CA VAL A 44 1.65 -8.18 15.16
C VAL A 44 1.80 -7.67 16.58
N TYR A 45 0.75 -7.84 17.36
CA TYR A 45 0.72 -7.51 18.76
C TYR A 45 0.33 -8.72 19.59
N ALA A 46 0.91 -8.88 20.74
CA ALA A 46 0.67 -10.01 21.60
C ALA A 46 0.60 -9.63 23.07
N VAL A 47 -0.01 -10.50 23.87
CA VAL A 47 0.09 -10.50 25.31
C VAL A 47 0.30 -11.93 25.80
N GLY A 48 1.21 -12.09 26.77
CA GLY A 48 1.51 -13.34 27.42
C GLY A 48 0.49 -13.71 28.51
N PRO A 49 0.83 -14.67 29.38
CA PRO A 49 -0.04 -15.15 30.46
C PRO A 49 -0.43 -14.04 31.44
N GLY A 50 -1.70 -13.94 31.75
CA GLY A 50 -2.24 -12.99 32.72
C GLY A 50 -3.69 -12.59 32.41
N ARG A 51 -4.38 -11.99 33.41
CA ARG A 51 -5.75 -11.44 33.25
C ARG A 51 -6.75 -12.36 32.58
N GLY A 52 -6.67 -13.67 32.81
CA GLY A 52 -7.56 -14.68 32.21
C GLY A 52 -7.12 -15.22 30.84
N TRP A 53 -6.04 -14.72 30.28
CA TRP A 53 -5.43 -15.21 29.06
C TRP A 53 -4.22 -16.09 29.36
N ARG A 54 -4.03 -17.15 28.58
CA ARG A 54 -2.76 -17.86 28.47
C ARG A 54 -1.87 -17.14 27.46
N TRP A 55 -2.45 -16.65 26.40
CA TRP A 55 -1.86 -15.77 25.38
C TRP A 55 -2.97 -15.23 24.47
N LEU A 56 -2.72 -14.10 23.84
CA LEU A 56 -3.53 -13.53 22.76
C LEU A 56 -2.59 -12.86 21.76
N THR A 57 -2.83 -13.08 20.47
CA THR A 57 -2.14 -12.39 19.38
C THR A 57 -3.16 -11.74 18.45
N HIS A 58 -2.80 -10.59 17.94
CA HIS A 58 -3.57 -9.88 16.91
C HIS A 58 -2.60 -9.42 15.82
N SER A 59 -2.68 -10.06 14.66
CA SER A 59 -1.88 -9.75 13.48
C SER A 59 -2.73 -9.04 12.43
N ARG A 60 -2.13 -8.06 11.74
CA ARG A 60 -2.70 -7.41 10.57
C ARG A 60 -1.73 -7.51 9.41
N ARG A 61 -2.30 -7.71 8.22
CA ARG A 61 -1.60 -7.63 6.95
C ARG A 61 -2.32 -6.63 6.07
N PHE A 62 -1.57 -5.77 5.43
CA PHE A 62 -2.06 -4.73 4.53
C PHE A 62 -1.53 -5.01 3.14
N THR A 63 -2.42 -5.05 2.16
CA THR A 63 -2.08 -5.32 0.77
C THR A 63 -2.72 -4.25 -0.11
N ALA A 64 -1.90 -3.58 -0.92
CA ALA A 64 -2.40 -2.60 -1.87
C ALA A 64 -3.25 -3.27 -2.96
N THR A 65 -4.33 -2.62 -3.33
CA THR A 65 -5.21 -3.00 -4.44
C THR A 65 -5.56 -1.75 -5.24
N GLY A 66 -6.08 -1.90 -6.46
CA GLY A 66 -6.54 -0.77 -7.27
C GLY A 66 -7.72 0.01 -6.66
N ALA A 67 -8.44 -0.58 -5.69
CA ALA A 67 -9.56 0.05 -5.00
C ALA A 67 -9.20 0.49 -3.55
N GLY A 68 -7.90 0.62 -3.23
CA GLY A 68 -7.41 0.99 -1.91
C GLY A 68 -6.55 -0.10 -1.25
N THR A 69 -6.76 -0.36 0.03
CA THR A 69 -5.97 -1.33 0.82
C THR A 69 -6.84 -2.46 1.36
N LEU A 70 -6.49 -3.68 1.02
CA LEU A 70 -7.06 -4.88 1.63
C LEU A 70 -6.37 -5.13 2.98
N VAL A 71 -7.14 -5.16 4.04
CA VAL A 71 -6.65 -5.42 5.40
C VAL A 71 -7.18 -6.75 5.88
N GLU A 72 -6.26 -7.67 6.14
CA GLU A 72 -6.53 -8.98 6.71
C GLU A 72 -6.10 -8.98 8.17
N GLU A 73 -7.04 -9.22 9.08
CA GLU A 73 -6.79 -9.29 10.52
C GLU A 73 -7.03 -10.70 11.05
N GLN A 74 -6.11 -11.20 11.84
CA GLN A 74 -6.23 -12.48 12.50
C GLN A 74 -6.04 -12.32 14.00
N VAL A 75 -6.98 -12.87 14.75
CA VAL A 75 -6.94 -12.89 16.21
C VAL A 75 -6.92 -14.31 16.70
N ASP A 76 -5.87 -14.66 17.42
CA ASP A 76 -5.70 -15.97 18.03
C ASP A 76 -5.60 -15.84 19.54
N TRP A 77 -6.23 -16.75 20.29
CA TRP A 77 -6.13 -16.74 21.76
C TRP A 77 -6.29 -18.12 22.39
N ALA A 78 -5.79 -18.20 23.61
CA ALA A 78 -6.10 -19.26 24.54
C ALA A 78 -6.40 -18.67 25.93
N THR A 79 -7.51 -19.12 26.53
CA THR A 79 -7.86 -18.72 27.90
C THR A 79 -7.07 -19.53 28.93
N ALA A 80 -6.82 -18.95 30.09
CA ALA A 80 -6.19 -19.62 31.23
C ALA A 80 -7.16 -20.55 32.00
N LEU A 81 -8.43 -20.61 31.57
CA LEU A 81 -9.47 -21.39 32.24
C LEU A 81 -9.24 -22.92 32.09
N PRO A 82 -9.57 -23.74 33.12
CA PRO A 82 -9.60 -25.19 33.01
C PRO A 82 -10.52 -25.65 31.85
N ARG A 83 -10.16 -26.78 31.23
CA ARG A 83 -10.85 -27.28 30.01
C ARG A 83 -12.39 -27.32 30.09
N PRO A 84 -13.07 -27.81 31.15
CA PRO A 84 -14.52 -27.85 31.16
C PRO A 84 -15.14 -26.44 31.13
N LEU A 85 -14.57 -25.49 31.86
CA LEU A 85 -15.04 -24.11 31.92
C LEU A 85 -14.72 -23.34 30.62
N GLY A 86 -13.55 -23.61 30.05
CA GLY A 86 -13.12 -23.03 28.78
C GLY A 86 -14.04 -23.39 27.62
N ARG A 87 -14.60 -24.62 27.58
CA ARG A 87 -15.55 -25.03 26.54
C ARG A 87 -16.86 -24.25 26.57
N VAL A 88 -17.31 -23.81 27.73
CA VAL A 88 -18.55 -23.00 27.88
C VAL A 88 -18.27 -21.52 27.61
N VAL A 89 -17.15 -21.01 28.07
CA VAL A 89 -16.79 -19.59 27.97
C VAL A 89 -16.33 -19.21 26.55
N ASP A 90 -15.63 -20.11 25.86
CA ASP A 90 -15.04 -19.80 24.56
C ASP A 90 -16.04 -19.40 23.47
N PRO A 91 -17.21 -20.02 23.30
CA PRO A 91 -18.23 -19.59 22.32
C PRO A 91 -18.76 -18.17 22.61
N LEU A 92 -18.97 -17.84 23.88
CA LEU A 92 -19.42 -16.49 24.29
C LEU A 92 -18.33 -15.46 24.03
N LEU A 93 -17.08 -15.80 24.37
CA LEU A 93 -15.93 -14.95 24.10
C LEU A 93 -15.74 -14.73 22.59
N ARG A 94 -15.81 -15.77 21.77
CA ARG A 94 -15.75 -15.65 20.29
C ARG A 94 -16.81 -14.69 19.76
N ARG A 95 -18.04 -14.79 20.27
CA ARG A 95 -19.15 -13.89 19.86
C ARG A 95 -18.84 -12.45 20.24
N ARG A 96 -18.35 -12.22 21.45
CA ARG A 96 -17.96 -10.89 21.96
C ARG A 96 -16.80 -10.31 21.15
N VAL A 97 -15.75 -11.08 20.93
CA VAL A 97 -14.56 -10.69 20.13
C VAL A 97 -15.00 -10.34 18.71
N ARG A 98 -15.81 -11.18 18.07
CA ARG A 98 -16.31 -10.92 16.71
C ARG A 98 -17.10 -9.61 16.63
N ARG A 99 -17.95 -9.33 17.61
CA ARG A 99 -18.73 -8.08 17.64
C ARG A 99 -17.83 -6.86 17.83
N ALA A 100 -16.89 -6.93 18.76
CA ALA A 100 -15.94 -5.85 19.02
C ALA A 100 -15.06 -5.55 17.80
N MET A 101 -14.56 -6.60 17.14
CA MET A 101 -13.75 -6.47 15.94
C MET A 101 -14.52 -5.86 14.78
N ARG A 102 -15.77 -6.27 14.53
CA ARG A 102 -16.58 -5.67 13.46
C ARG A 102 -16.81 -4.18 13.69
N ALA A 103 -17.24 -3.80 14.88
CA ALA A 103 -17.44 -2.38 15.21
C ALA A 103 -16.14 -1.56 15.09
N HIS A 104 -15.00 -2.17 15.44
CA HIS A 104 -13.68 -1.53 15.28
C HIS A 104 -13.32 -1.36 13.80
N LEU A 105 -13.52 -2.39 12.98
CA LEU A 105 -13.23 -2.36 11.54
C LEU A 105 -14.08 -1.35 10.79
N ASP A 106 -15.37 -1.24 11.12
CA ASP A 106 -16.27 -0.23 10.52
C ASP A 106 -15.77 1.19 10.83
N GLY A 107 -15.40 1.46 12.10
CA GLY A 107 -14.84 2.73 12.53
C GLY A 107 -13.48 3.03 11.90
N TYR A 108 -12.64 2.00 11.78
CA TYR A 108 -11.32 2.09 11.16
C TYR A 108 -11.43 2.42 9.67
N ALA A 109 -12.24 1.68 8.91
CA ALA A 109 -12.42 1.92 7.47
C ALA A 109 -12.88 3.36 7.21
N ALA A 110 -13.88 3.83 7.97
CA ALA A 110 -14.37 5.19 7.86
C ALA A 110 -13.32 6.26 8.23
N ALA A 111 -12.48 6.01 9.23
CA ALA A 111 -11.42 6.94 9.64
C ALA A 111 -10.30 7.01 8.59
N ALA A 112 -9.90 5.87 8.03
CA ALA A 112 -8.87 5.82 7.01
C ALA A 112 -9.33 6.46 5.70
N ALA A 113 -10.57 6.21 5.26
CA ALA A 113 -11.16 6.85 4.09
C ALA A 113 -11.22 8.38 4.27
N ARG A 114 -11.64 8.88 5.45
CA ARG A 114 -11.60 10.33 5.73
C ARG A 114 -10.17 10.89 5.69
N ARG A 115 -9.20 10.19 6.27
CA ARG A 115 -7.79 10.65 6.25
C ARG A 115 -7.22 10.67 4.84
N ALA A 116 -7.65 9.75 3.98
CA ALA A 116 -7.23 9.71 2.58
C ALA A 116 -7.65 10.96 1.78
N LEU A 117 -8.73 11.65 2.19
CA LEU A 117 -9.16 12.91 1.55
C LEU A 117 -8.19 14.09 1.82
N ASP A 118 -7.37 13.99 2.86
CA ASP A 118 -6.41 15.03 3.25
C ASP A 118 -5.04 14.87 2.57
N VAL A 119 -4.84 13.81 1.78
CA VAL A 119 -3.57 13.50 1.12
C VAL A 119 -3.76 13.41 -0.39
N VAL A 120 -2.70 13.72 -1.14
CA VAL A 120 -2.69 13.52 -2.59
C VAL A 120 -2.04 12.18 -2.88
N GLN A 121 -2.72 11.37 -3.68
CA GLN A 121 -2.15 10.14 -4.21
C GLN A 121 -1.64 10.39 -5.62
N VAL A 122 -0.39 10.00 -5.86
CA VAL A 122 0.25 10.00 -7.16
C VAL A 122 0.45 8.55 -7.59
N VAL A 123 0.19 8.25 -8.85
CA VAL A 123 0.42 6.92 -9.44
C VAL A 123 1.51 7.00 -10.49
N GLY A 124 2.35 5.98 -10.56
CA GLY A 124 3.39 5.86 -11.58
C GLY A 124 3.40 4.46 -12.20
N ALA A 125 3.82 4.37 -13.44
CA ALA A 125 3.92 3.12 -14.20
C ALA A 125 5.37 2.71 -14.40
N ALA A 126 5.76 1.54 -13.87
CA ALA A 126 6.92 0.81 -14.38
C ALA A 126 6.46 0.02 -15.63
N LEU A 127 6.44 0.71 -16.77
CA LEU A 127 6.00 0.16 -18.04
C LEU A 127 7.09 -0.76 -18.59
N VAL A 128 6.77 -2.05 -18.81
CA VAL A 128 7.75 -3.04 -19.21
C VAL A 128 7.51 -3.57 -20.62
N ASP A 129 8.63 -3.76 -21.34
CA ASP A 129 8.72 -4.45 -22.61
C ASP A 129 9.95 -5.37 -22.62
N GLY A 130 9.74 -6.68 -22.68
CA GLY A 130 10.80 -7.66 -22.49
C GLY A 130 11.52 -7.50 -21.17
N ASP A 131 12.84 -7.37 -21.21
CA ASP A 131 13.73 -7.18 -20.05
C ASP A 131 13.99 -5.71 -19.68
N ARG A 132 13.18 -4.77 -20.22
CA ARG A 132 13.38 -3.33 -20.06
C ARG A 132 12.17 -2.65 -19.43
N VAL A 133 12.42 -1.56 -18.72
CA VAL A 133 11.42 -0.65 -18.19
C VAL A 133 11.56 0.73 -18.81
N LEU A 134 10.43 1.35 -19.15
CA LEU A 134 10.39 2.73 -19.62
C LEU A 134 10.55 3.68 -18.44
N VAL A 135 11.38 4.69 -18.65
CA VAL A 135 11.57 5.83 -17.74
C VAL A 135 11.50 7.13 -18.51
N ALA A 136 11.07 8.18 -17.85
CA ALA A 136 10.83 9.47 -18.46
C ALA A 136 11.67 10.55 -17.78
N GLN A 137 12.20 11.50 -18.55
CA GLN A 137 12.94 12.63 -18.02
C GLN A 137 12.04 13.84 -17.87
N ARG A 138 11.96 14.38 -16.67
CA ARG A 138 11.14 15.57 -16.38
C ARG A 138 11.58 16.77 -17.19
N SER A 139 10.58 17.51 -17.66
CA SER A 139 10.75 18.80 -18.35
C SER A 139 10.17 19.92 -17.50
N GLY A 140 11.04 20.71 -16.91
CA GLY A 140 10.68 21.88 -16.10
C GLY A 140 10.27 21.58 -14.65
N GLY A 141 10.11 22.65 -13.87
CA GLY A 141 9.69 22.55 -12.47
C GLY A 141 10.77 22.03 -11.52
N SER A 142 10.33 21.47 -10.40
CA SER A 142 11.22 20.82 -9.45
C SER A 142 11.75 19.51 -10.03
N TYR A 143 13.07 19.27 -9.91
CA TYR A 143 13.75 18.09 -10.46
C TYR A 143 13.78 18.06 -12.00
N ASP A 144 13.83 19.21 -12.66
CA ASP A 144 14.06 19.31 -14.10
C ASP A 144 15.31 18.51 -14.51
N GLY A 145 15.20 17.69 -15.55
CA GLY A 145 16.24 16.80 -16.03
C GLY A 145 16.45 15.50 -15.23
N CYS A 146 15.79 15.34 -14.08
CA CYS A 146 15.81 14.06 -13.35
C CYS A 146 14.84 13.04 -14.00
N TRP A 147 15.05 11.77 -13.68
CA TRP A 147 14.28 10.64 -14.22
C TRP A 147 13.23 10.16 -13.22
N GLU A 148 12.09 9.72 -13.76
CA GLU A 148 10.95 9.25 -12.99
C GLU A 148 10.20 8.13 -13.72
N PHE A 149 9.31 7.44 -12.99
CA PHE A 149 8.28 6.62 -13.62
C PHE A 149 7.17 7.53 -14.10
N PRO A 150 6.75 7.45 -15.39
CA PRO A 150 5.67 8.29 -15.92
C PRO A 150 4.37 8.05 -15.14
N GLY A 151 3.58 9.09 -14.97
CA GLY A 151 2.34 9.08 -14.21
C GLY A 151 2.03 10.40 -13.52
N GLY A 152 0.89 10.47 -12.83
CA GLY A 152 0.42 11.71 -12.26
C GLY A 152 -0.52 11.54 -11.08
N LYS A 153 -1.33 12.57 -10.80
CA LYS A 153 -2.21 12.61 -9.63
C LYS A 153 -3.50 11.84 -9.88
N VAL A 154 -3.94 11.11 -8.87
CA VAL A 154 -5.30 10.56 -8.83
C VAL A 154 -6.27 11.71 -8.56
N GLU A 155 -7.26 11.89 -9.41
CA GLU A 155 -8.29 12.93 -9.26
C GLU A 155 -9.32 12.55 -8.18
N PRO A 156 -10.00 13.53 -7.56
CA PRO A 156 -11.04 13.26 -6.59
C PRO A 156 -12.15 12.35 -7.14
N GLY A 157 -12.35 11.20 -6.51
CA GLY A 157 -13.36 10.22 -6.92
C GLY A 157 -12.91 9.28 -8.05
N GLU A 158 -11.68 9.40 -8.53
CA GLU A 158 -11.10 8.51 -9.52
C GLU A 158 -10.52 7.24 -8.86
N GLU A 159 -10.68 6.10 -9.52
CA GLU A 159 -9.98 4.88 -9.12
C GLU A 159 -8.51 4.94 -9.52
N GLU A 160 -7.61 4.48 -8.66
CA GLU A 160 -6.15 4.56 -8.83
C GLU A 160 -5.65 3.98 -10.16
N LEU A 161 -6.13 2.79 -10.55
CA LEU A 161 -5.70 2.18 -11.80
C LEU A 161 -6.32 2.86 -13.03
N ALA A 162 -7.47 3.51 -12.89
CA ALA A 162 -8.04 4.34 -13.95
C ALA A 162 -7.19 5.61 -14.15
N ALA A 163 -6.76 6.26 -13.05
CA ALA A 163 -5.81 7.37 -13.09
C ALA A 163 -4.51 6.98 -13.79
N LEU A 164 -3.95 5.81 -13.44
CA LEU A 164 -2.73 5.32 -14.08
C LEU A 164 -2.88 5.19 -15.60
N VAL A 165 -3.99 4.61 -16.05
CA VAL A 165 -4.26 4.43 -17.50
C VAL A 165 -4.46 5.79 -18.18
N ARG A 166 -5.17 6.72 -17.55
CA ARG A 166 -5.39 8.07 -18.08
C ARG A 166 -4.08 8.84 -18.20
N GLU A 167 -3.28 8.92 -17.12
CA GLU A 167 -2.01 9.66 -17.08
C GLU A 167 -1.02 9.12 -18.14
N ILE A 168 -0.88 7.80 -18.24
CA ILE A 168 -0.01 7.20 -19.27
C ILE A 168 -0.54 7.48 -20.69
N GLY A 169 -1.86 7.53 -20.86
CA GLY A 169 -2.47 7.94 -22.13
C GLY A 169 -2.16 9.39 -22.50
N GLU A 170 -2.20 10.30 -21.52
CA GLU A 170 -1.93 11.74 -21.70
C GLU A 170 -0.43 11.99 -21.95
N GLU A 171 0.46 11.39 -21.16
CA GLU A 171 1.90 11.62 -21.22
C GLU A 171 2.62 10.87 -22.34
N LEU A 172 2.16 9.66 -22.67
CA LEU A 172 2.87 8.75 -23.58
C LEU A 172 2.06 8.35 -24.83
N GLY A 173 0.80 8.72 -24.91
CA GLY A 173 -0.07 8.43 -26.07
C GLY A 173 -0.46 6.96 -26.22
N VAL A 174 -0.33 6.14 -25.16
CA VAL A 174 -0.59 4.69 -25.21
C VAL A 174 -1.57 4.23 -24.16
N VAL A 175 -2.30 3.17 -24.48
CA VAL A 175 -3.13 2.46 -23.49
C VAL A 175 -2.30 1.38 -22.83
N VAL A 176 -2.36 1.30 -21.50
CA VAL A 176 -1.64 0.31 -20.71
C VAL A 176 -2.57 -0.63 -19.96
N VAL A 177 -2.06 -1.81 -19.69
CA VAL A 177 -2.70 -2.80 -18.81
C VAL A 177 -1.91 -2.88 -17.53
N PRO A 178 -2.45 -2.34 -16.41
CA PRO A 178 -1.82 -2.46 -15.10
C PRO A 178 -1.63 -3.93 -14.71
N GLN A 179 -0.53 -4.21 -14.03
CA GLN A 179 -0.13 -5.54 -13.58
C GLN A 179 -0.10 -5.59 -12.04
N GLY A 180 1.05 -5.88 -11.46
CA GLY A 180 1.25 -5.98 -10.02
C GLY A 180 1.68 -4.66 -9.38
N PHE A 181 1.26 -4.44 -8.13
CA PHE A 181 1.77 -3.36 -7.30
C PHE A 181 3.24 -3.57 -6.96
N LEU A 182 4.08 -2.55 -7.14
CA LEU A 182 5.52 -2.62 -6.88
C LEU A 182 5.91 -1.98 -5.55
N GLY A 183 5.30 -0.86 -5.19
CA GLY A 183 5.60 -0.19 -3.94
C GLY A 183 4.93 1.16 -3.78
N GLU A 184 5.00 1.67 -2.54
CA GLU A 184 4.48 2.98 -2.14
C GLU A 184 5.56 3.75 -1.40
N VAL A 185 5.70 5.03 -1.70
CA VAL A 185 6.60 5.98 -1.04
C VAL A 185 5.79 7.16 -0.53
N VAL A 186 6.03 7.56 0.73
CA VAL A 186 5.44 8.79 1.28
C VAL A 186 6.21 9.99 0.72
N LEU A 187 5.47 10.94 0.18
CA LEU A 187 6.02 12.18 -0.38
C LEU A 187 6.07 13.23 0.73
N ASP A 188 7.15 13.26 1.50
CA ASP A 188 7.32 14.25 2.56
C ASP A 188 7.82 15.59 2.00
N GLY A 189 7.04 16.62 2.21
CA GLY A 189 7.23 18.07 2.09
C GLY A 189 8.16 18.64 0.99
N VAL A 190 9.43 18.29 0.97
CA VAL A 190 10.42 18.85 0.03
C VAL A 190 10.43 18.13 -1.31
N VAL A 191 10.10 16.84 -1.30
CA VAL A 191 10.08 15.98 -2.51
C VAL A 191 8.84 16.25 -3.37
N ALA A 192 7.80 16.84 -2.79
CA ALA A 192 6.47 16.84 -3.38
C ALA A 192 5.99 18.17 -3.97
N GLY A 193 6.84 19.16 -4.16
CA GLY A 193 6.42 20.41 -4.83
C GLY A 193 5.16 21.05 -4.23
N GLY A 194 5.01 21.04 -2.88
CA GLY A 194 3.87 21.64 -2.19
C GLY A 194 2.68 20.71 -1.94
N LEU A 195 2.83 19.40 -2.07
CA LEU A 195 1.78 18.44 -1.71
C LEU A 195 1.57 18.37 -0.19
N PRO A 196 0.34 18.09 0.28
CA PRO A 196 0.06 17.89 1.71
C PRO A 196 0.91 16.77 2.31
N GLY A 197 1.31 16.92 3.57
CA GLY A 197 2.05 15.88 4.31
C GLY A 197 1.30 14.56 4.36
N GLY A 198 2.00 13.46 4.08
CA GLY A 198 1.44 12.12 3.99
C GLY A 198 0.90 11.76 2.60
N SER A 199 1.07 12.62 1.59
CA SER A 199 0.83 12.25 0.18
C SER A 199 1.73 11.10 -0.23
N THR A 200 1.30 10.30 -1.19
CA THR A 200 1.99 9.05 -1.56
C THR A 200 2.21 8.95 -3.07
N LEU A 201 3.35 8.38 -3.47
CA LEU A 201 3.60 7.86 -4.80
C LEU A 201 3.43 6.34 -4.76
N ARG A 202 2.58 5.80 -5.64
CA ARG A 202 2.32 4.37 -5.78
C ARG A 202 2.68 3.93 -7.18
N VAL A 203 3.61 2.99 -7.30
CA VAL A 203 4.07 2.50 -8.61
C VAL A 203 3.56 1.09 -8.86
N TRP A 204 3.02 0.93 -10.05
CA TRP A 204 2.51 -0.33 -10.59
C TRP A 204 3.33 -0.78 -11.79
N GLY A 205 3.56 -2.08 -11.89
CA GLY A 205 3.98 -2.65 -13.17
C GLY A 205 2.87 -2.49 -14.19
N ALA A 206 3.23 -2.22 -15.44
CA ALA A 206 2.26 -2.10 -16.53
C ALA A 206 2.85 -2.60 -17.84
N ARG A 207 1.99 -2.92 -18.81
CA ARG A 207 2.37 -3.27 -20.18
C ARG A 207 1.54 -2.50 -21.18
N THR A 208 2.12 -2.12 -22.31
CA THR A 208 1.38 -1.60 -23.45
C THR A 208 0.58 -2.71 -24.12
N VAL A 209 -0.46 -2.33 -24.86
CA VAL A 209 -1.07 -3.24 -25.83
C VAL A 209 -0.06 -3.51 -26.98
N PRO A 210 -0.06 -4.71 -27.58
CA PRO A 210 0.87 -5.06 -28.65
C PRO A 210 0.82 -4.07 -29.80
N GLY A 211 2.00 -3.60 -30.25
CA GLY A 211 2.12 -2.68 -31.39
C GLY A 211 1.92 -1.20 -31.05
N ALA A 212 1.75 -0.83 -29.78
CA ALA A 212 1.68 0.57 -29.38
C ALA A 212 3.07 1.23 -29.44
N GLU A 213 3.13 2.41 -30.04
CA GLU A 213 4.34 3.25 -30.07
C GLU A 213 4.25 4.31 -28.98
N VAL A 214 5.23 4.35 -28.09
CA VAL A 214 5.31 5.31 -26.97
C VAL A 214 5.88 6.62 -27.49
N THR A 215 5.19 7.73 -27.20
CA THR A 215 5.63 9.07 -27.62
C THR A 215 5.65 9.99 -26.40
N ALA A 216 6.74 10.75 -26.20
CA ALA A 216 6.82 11.75 -25.15
C ALA A 216 5.95 12.97 -25.49
N HIS A 217 4.92 13.26 -24.71
CA HIS A 217 4.11 14.47 -24.86
C HIS A 217 4.52 15.55 -23.85
N GLU A 218 4.89 15.17 -22.64
CA GLU A 218 5.20 16.10 -21.54
C GLU A 218 6.66 15.98 -21.03
N HIS A 219 7.38 14.93 -21.43
CA HIS A 219 8.76 14.67 -21.01
C HIS A 219 9.78 15.09 -22.07
N SER A 220 10.99 15.46 -21.62
CA SER A 220 12.08 15.82 -22.51
C SER A 220 12.70 14.62 -23.22
N GLU A 221 12.72 13.47 -22.58
CA GLU A 221 13.31 12.22 -23.10
C GLU A 221 12.62 11.00 -22.50
N LEU A 222 12.56 9.90 -23.28
CA LEU A 222 12.14 8.57 -22.83
C LEU A 222 13.29 7.59 -23.06
N ARG A 223 13.50 6.68 -22.09
CA ARG A 223 14.48 5.60 -22.23
C ARG A 223 13.92 4.26 -21.78
N TRP A 224 14.32 3.23 -22.49
CA TRP A 224 14.09 1.84 -22.09
C TRP A 224 15.36 1.31 -21.42
N LEU A 225 15.28 0.99 -20.13
CA LEU A 225 16.43 0.57 -19.30
C LEU A 225 16.31 -0.90 -18.92
N THR A 226 17.43 -1.59 -18.98
CA THR A 226 17.60 -2.91 -18.34
C THR A 226 17.80 -2.76 -16.83
N ALA A 227 17.68 -3.84 -16.08
CA ALA A 227 17.91 -3.86 -14.64
C ALA A 227 19.31 -3.35 -14.22
N ALA A 228 20.33 -3.54 -15.08
CA ALA A 228 21.69 -3.09 -14.82
C ALA A 228 21.87 -1.56 -14.98
N GLU A 229 21.06 -0.93 -15.81
CA GLU A 229 21.14 0.49 -16.14
C GLU A 229 20.37 1.38 -15.16
N LEU A 230 19.46 0.83 -14.34
CA LEU A 230 18.60 1.59 -13.42
C LEU A 230 19.37 2.56 -12.51
N GLU A 231 20.54 2.18 -12.01
CA GLU A 231 21.32 3.02 -11.11
C GLU A 231 22.17 4.10 -11.84
N SER A 232 22.20 4.08 -13.16
CA SER A 232 23.01 5.02 -13.96
C SER A 232 22.38 6.39 -14.12
N LEU A 233 21.09 6.53 -13.77
CA LEU A 233 20.34 7.76 -13.98
C LEU A 233 20.19 8.57 -12.68
N ASP A 234 20.02 9.88 -12.84
CA ASP A 234 19.69 10.77 -11.73
C ASP A 234 18.16 10.77 -11.51
N TRP A 235 17.71 9.86 -10.67
CA TRP A 235 16.29 9.70 -10.34
C TRP A 235 15.79 10.78 -9.38
N ILE A 236 14.53 11.16 -9.53
CA ILE A 236 13.87 11.90 -8.46
C ILE A 236 13.90 11.08 -7.16
N PRO A 237 14.08 11.73 -6.00
CA PRO A 237 14.24 11.03 -4.71
C PRO A 237 13.08 10.08 -4.38
N ALA A 238 11.87 10.38 -4.86
CA ALA A 238 10.67 9.57 -4.61
C ALA A 238 10.69 8.20 -5.30
N ASP A 239 11.33 8.08 -6.47
CA ASP A 239 11.35 6.85 -7.26
C ASP A 239 12.49 5.90 -6.86
N ARG A 240 13.58 6.41 -6.33
CA ARG A 240 14.75 5.61 -5.93
C ARG A 240 14.42 4.41 -5.02
N PRO A 241 13.57 4.55 -3.98
CA PRO A 241 13.20 3.42 -3.12
C PRO A 241 12.48 2.28 -3.83
N LEU A 242 11.94 2.52 -5.03
CA LEU A 242 11.17 1.56 -5.81
C LEU A 242 12.03 0.73 -6.77
N LEU A 243 13.26 1.15 -7.07
CA LEU A 243 14.17 0.47 -8.01
C LEU A 243 14.43 -1.01 -7.68
N PRO A 244 14.59 -1.42 -6.40
CA PRO A 244 14.73 -2.83 -6.07
C PRO A 244 13.51 -3.68 -6.49
N ALA A 245 12.29 -3.16 -6.35
CA ALA A 245 11.08 -3.86 -6.77
C ALA A 245 10.99 -3.97 -8.30
N VAL A 246 11.40 -2.93 -9.02
CA VAL A 246 11.48 -2.95 -10.49
C VAL A 246 12.51 -3.96 -10.99
N ARG A 247 13.67 -4.08 -10.34
CA ARG A 247 14.64 -5.15 -10.66
C ARG A 247 14.05 -6.54 -10.51
N VAL A 248 13.31 -6.77 -9.43
CA VAL A 248 12.64 -8.06 -9.22
C VAL A 248 11.57 -8.30 -10.29
N LEU A 249 10.85 -7.26 -10.73
CA LEU A 249 9.89 -7.35 -11.82
C LEU A 249 10.58 -7.79 -13.11
N LEU A 250 11.65 -7.08 -13.53
CA LEU A 250 12.39 -7.38 -14.76
C LEU A 250 13.04 -8.77 -14.75
N ALA A 251 13.47 -9.27 -13.59
CA ALA A 251 14.07 -10.59 -13.47
C ALA A 251 13.06 -11.76 -13.58
N ARG A 252 11.75 -11.48 -13.58
CA ARG A 252 10.67 -12.48 -13.67
C ARG A 252 10.05 -12.59 -15.07
N LEU A 253 10.44 -11.73 -15.96
CA LEU A 253 9.94 -11.67 -17.34
C LEU A 253 10.83 -12.44 -18.31
#